data_17b23f89f3e28a7f35e5bd232ed45b50
#
_entry.id   17b23f89f3e28a7f35e5bd232ed45b50
#
_cell.length_a   1.000
_cell.length_b   1.000
_cell.length_c   1.000
_cell.angle_alpha   90.00
_cell.angle_beta   90.00
_cell.angle_gamma   90.00
#
_symmetry.space_group_name_H-M   'P 1'
#
loop_
_entity.id
_entity.type
_entity.pdbx_description
1 polymer ?
#
loop_
_entity_poly.entity_id
_entity_poly.type
_entity_poly.pdbx_seq_one_letter_code
_entity_poly.pdbx_strand_id
1 'polypeptide(L)'
;MKCHLLIPGLFWRSGDDAYQEPDLPALRTLLARASASHGHALDLEEWLCRAFAVDKQQDWPLAALALVADGGSPGNDYWLRADPVHLHVDRGQLVLADSRAFKITQDEANRLTHALNSHFSDTGLVFQARHPERWYLRLDETPQLQTRALAEAAGNNIDEFLPAGADSIYWHGVCNEIQMVLHHHAVNEAREASGNPPVNSVWLWGGGRLPKIAGKPFAHVWANEHLAKSLALASGAGLSSLPKNAQAWLAQSHAPGVHLVILDSLRGAAQYRDMERWLENIKELEACWFAPLLSALQHGDLEELIISSGSWSFAVSRSDLWKLWRRGKALADYAYGTSD
;
A
#
# COMPACT_ATOMS: atom_id res chain seq x y z
N MET A 1 14.84 22.67 1.80
CA MET A 1 14.11 21.50 1.28
C MET A 1 13.54 20.70 2.44
N LYS A 2 12.29 20.24 2.35
CA LYS A 2 11.63 19.41 3.37
C LYS A 2 11.37 18.02 2.82
N CYS A 3 11.62 16.99 3.62
CA CYS A 3 11.39 15.59 3.26
C CYS A 3 10.33 14.98 4.17
N HIS A 4 9.35 14.32 3.59
CA HIS A 4 8.39 13.50 4.29
C HIS A 4 8.61 12.04 3.90
N LEU A 5 9.16 11.25 4.81
CA LEU A 5 9.32 9.80 4.66
C LEU A 5 8.03 9.12 5.12
N LEU A 6 7.42 8.35 4.24
CA LEU A 6 6.34 7.43 4.60
C LEU A 6 6.91 6.02 4.58
N ILE A 7 6.84 5.33 5.73
CA ILE A 7 7.47 4.02 5.93
C ILE A 7 6.43 3.04 6.50
N PRO A 8 5.60 2.42 5.66
CA PRO A 8 4.62 1.43 6.12
C PRO A 8 5.34 0.22 6.73
N GLY A 9 4.91 -0.20 7.93
CA GLY A 9 5.49 -1.35 8.63
C GLY A 9 6.79 -1.06 9.39
N LEU A 10 7.13 0.22 9.63
CA LEU A 10 8.33 0.61 10.40
C LEU A 10 8.32 0.03 11.82
N PHE A 11 7.17 -0.01 12.47
CA PHE A 11 7.02 -0.54 13.82
C PHE A 11 6.45 -1.96 13.75
N TRP A 12 7.28 -2.92 14.12
CA TRP A 12 6.89 -4.33 14.15
C TRP A 12 5.86 -4.55 15.25
N ARG A 13 4.68 -5.02 14.88
CA ARG A 13 3.68 -5.47 15.84
C ARG A 13 3.94 -6.94 16.14
N SER A 14 4.69 -7.22 17.21
CA SER A 14 4.85 -8.59 17.67
C SER A 14 3.55 -9.03 18.34
N GLY A 15 3.14 -10.28 18.02
CA GLY A 15 2.36 -11.06 18.96
C GLY A 15 3.28 -11.48 20.14
N ASP A 16 3.33 -12.74 20.47
CA ASP A 16 4.15 -13.26 21.61
C ASP A 16 5.67 -13.37 21.32
N ASP A 17 6.13 -13.04 20.11
CA ASP A 17 7.53 -13.21 19.73
C ASP A 17 8.36 -11.99 20.09
N ALA A 18 9.08 -12.08 21.21
CA ALA A 18 10.12 -11.12 21.55
C ALA A 18 11.28 -11.24 20.54
N TYR A 19 11.60 -10.15 19.84
CA TYR A 19 12.78 -10.10 18.97
C TYR A 19 13.87 -9.22 19.58
N GLN A 20 15.12 -9.54 19.26
CA GLN A 20 16.22 -8.66 19.62
C GLN A 20 16.20 -7.44 18.69
N GLU A 21 15.99 -6.27 19.28
CA GLU A 21 15.97 -5.01 18.52
C GLU A 21 17.32 -4.79 17.83
N PRO A 22 17.34 -4.52 16.52
CA PRO A 22 18.56 -4.25 15.80
C PRO A 22 19.19 -2.92 16.23
N ASP A 23 20.50 -2.78 16.05
CA ASP A 23 21.18 -1.51 16.29
C ASP A 23 20.89 -0.54 15.13
N LEU A 24 20.11 0.51 15.44
CA LEU A 24 19.62 1.52 14.50
C LEU A 24 19.89 2.93 15.06
N PRO A 25 21.16 3.34 15.18
CA PRO A 25 21.53 4.55 15.89
C PRO A 25 20.99 5.82 15.23
N ALA A 26 20.92 5.91 13.90
CA ALA A 26 20.38 7.06 13.21
C ALA A 26 18.86 7.15 13.36
N LEU A 27 18.12 6.08 13.10
CA LEU A 27 16.67 6.04 13.30
C LEU A 27 16.33 6.40 14.75
N ARG A 28 16.99 5.76 15.71
CA ARG A 28 16.77 6.03 17.15
C ARG A 28 17.02 7.49 17.50
N THR A 29 18.07 8.10 16.95
CA THR A 29 18.37 9.53 17.14
C THR A 29 17.28 10.40 16.53
N LEU A 30 16.86 10.13 15.29
CA LEU A 30 15.80 10.88 14.60
C LEU A 30 14.51 10.85 15.40
N LEU A 31 14.04 9.67 15.81
CA LEU A 31 12.80 9.50 16.58
C LEU A 31 12.89 10.16 17.97
N ALA A 32 14.02 10.03 18.66
CA ALA A 32 14.21 10.61 19.99
C ALA A 32 14.20 12.15 19.99
N ARG A 33 14.76 12.77 18.96
CA ARG A 33 14.87 14.24 18.85
C ARG A 33 13.61 14.87 18.27
N ALA A 34 12.82 14.12 17.52
CA ALA A 34 11.62 14.61 16.85
C ALA A 34 10.53 15.09 17.82
N SER A 35 9.67 15.94 17.31
CA SER A 35 8.35 16.19 17.88
C SER A 35 7.42 15.10 17.34
N ALA A 36 6.97 14.22 18.24
CA ALA A 36 6.09 13.11 17.88
C ALA A 36 4.63 13.53 17.99
N SER A 37 3.82 13.08 17.03
CA SER A 37 2.36 13.11 17.10
C SER A 37 1.83 11.71 16.87
N HIS A 38 0.77 11.36 17.60
CA HIS A 38 0.11 10.07 17.52
C HIS A 38 -1.36 10.29 17.20
N GLY A 39 -1.89 9.53 16.24
CA GLY A 39 -3.27 9.61 15.79
C GLY A 39 -3.88 8.23 15.61
N HIS A 40 -4.94 8.14 14.83
CA HIS A 40 -5.47 6.84 14.42
C HIS A 40 -4.48 6.11 13.53
N ALA A 41 -4.40 4.79 13.71
CA ALA A 41 -3.60 3.95 12.82
C ALA A 41 -4.22 3.99 11.42
N LEU A 42 -3.42 4.40 10.44
CA LEU A 42 -3.79 4.46 9.04
C LEU A 42 -3.00 3.41 8.28
N ASP A 43 -3.66 2.71 7.37
CA ASP A 43 -2.96 1.96 6.35
C ASP A 43 -2.33 2.91 5.32
N LEU A 44 -1.53 2.36 4.40
CA LEU A 44 -0.85 3.16 3.39
C LEU A 44 -1.84 3.88 2.47
N GLU A 45 -2.89 3.19 2.08
CA GLU A 45 -3.91 3.65 1.14
C GLU A 45 -4.68 4.83 1.73
N GLU A 46 -5.16 4.69 2.95
CA GLU A 46 -5.86 5.75 3.66
C GLU A 46 -4.95 6.94 3.95
N TRP A 47 -3.71 6.69 4.39
CA TRP A 47 -2.74 7.75 4.64
C TRP A 47 -2.50 8.58 3.37
N LEU A 48 -2.27 7.92 2.25
CA LEU A 48 -2.05 8.59 0.96
C LEU A 48 -3.28 9.40 0.53
N CYS A 49 -4.48 8.82 0.61
CA CYS A 49 -5.71 9.53 0.26
C CYS A 49 -5.88 10.80 1.10
N ARG A 50 -5.69 10.72 2.41
CA ARG A 50 -5.77 11.88 3.31
C ARG A 50 -4.70 12.92 3.01
N ALA A 51 -3.45 12.51 2.77
CA ALA A 51 -2.34 13.39 2.46
C ALA A 51 -2.53 14.16 1.14
N PHE A 52 -3.24 13.55 0.17
CA PHE A 52 -3.61 14.19 -1.11
C PHE A 52 -5.00 14.83 -1.09
N ALA A 53 -5.65 14.94 0.07
CA ALA A 53 -6.98 15.50 0.23
C ALA A 53 -8.03 14.88 -0.73
N VAL A 54 -7.95 13.57 -0.90
CA VAL A 54 -8.96 12.80 -1.64
C VAL A 54 -10.22 12.69 -0.79
N ASP A 55 -11.37 13.03 -1.34
CA ASP A 55 -12.65 12.83 -0.66
C ASP A 55 -13.02 11.34 -0.65
N LYS A 56 -13.26 10.80 0.55
CA LYS A 56 -13.76 9.45 0.72
C LYS A 56 -15.21 9.40 0.23
N GLN A 57 -15.51 8.43 -0.64
CA GLN A 57 -16.86 8.08 -1.05
C GLN A 57 -17.43 7.03 -0.08
N GLN A 58 -18.04 5.95 -0.55
CA GLN A 58 -18.32 4.80 0.34
C GLN A 58 -17.01 4.15 0.79
N ASP A 59 -16.10 3.95 -0.17
CA ASP A 59 -14.71 3.58 0.03
C ASP A 59 -13.78 4.74 -0.41
N TRP A 60 -12.48 4.58 -0.23
CA TRP A 60 -11.50 5.40 -0.92
C TRP A 60 -11.51 5.04 -2.42
N PRO A 61 -11.70 5.99 -3.35
CA PRO A 61 -11.89 5.71 -4.79
C PRO A 61 -10.59 5.34 -5.50
N LEU A 62 -9.92 4.31 -5.00
CA LEU A 62 -8.58 3.92 -5.43
C LEU A 62 -8.56 3.27 -6.80
N ALA A 63 -9.64 2.56 -7.16
CA ALA A 63 -9.73 1.88 -8.43
C ALA A 63 -9.68 2.84 -9.62
N ALA A 64 -10.47 3.90 -9.58
CA ALA A 64 -10.50 4.89 -10.64
C ALA A 64 -9.17 5.67 -10.77
N LEU A 65 -8.52 6.01 -9.64
CA LEU A 65 -7.21 6.64 -9.61
C LEU A 65 -6.12 5.72 -10.20
N ALA A 66 -6.08 4.47 -9.75
CA ALA A 66 -5.10 3.50 -10.22
C ALA A 66 -5.28 3.17 -11.72
N LEU A 67 -6.53 3.13 -12.19
CA LEU A 67 -6.84 2.89 -13.60
C LEU A 67 -6.24 3.96 -14.51
N VAL A 68 -6.29 5.25 -14.09
CA VAL A 68 -5.66 6.34 -14.86
C VAL A 68 -4.14 6.13 -14.97
N ALA A 69 -3.48 5.74 -13.88
CA ALA A 69 -2.04 5.50 -13.88
C ALA A 69 -1.64 4.26 -14.71
N ASP A 70 -2.53 3.30 -14.85
CA ASP A 70 -2.38 2.15 -15.76
C ASP A 70 -2.83 2.46 -17.21
N GLY A 71 -3.00 3.72 -17.56
CA GLY A 71 -3.34 4.18 -18.92
C GLY A 71 -4.80 3.95 -19.31
N GLY A 72 -5.68 3.72 -18.36
CA GLY A 72 -7.12 3.61 -18.59
C GLY A 72 -7.84 4.95 -18.48
N SER A 73 -9.11 4.95 -18.90
CA SER A 73 -9.98 6.13 -18.87
C SER A 73 -11.24 5.80 -18.06
N PRO A 74 -11.30 6.14 -16.77
CA PRO A 74 -12.43 5.76 -15.91
C PRO A 74 -13.75 6.47 -16.29
N GLY A 75 -13.70 7.64 -16.95
CA GLY A 75 -14.90 8.39 -17.27
C GLY A 75 -15.68 8.79 -16.01
N ASN A 76 -17.00 8.67 -16.09
CA ASN A 76 -17.92 8.88 -14.95
C ASN A 76 -18.39 7.54 -14.33
N ASP A 77 -17.83 6.41 -14.76
CA ASP A 77 -18.25 5.10 -14.30
C ASP A 77 -17.77 4.83 -12.85
N TYR A 78 -18.43 3.90 -12.19
CA TYR A 78 -17.98 3.39 -10.90
C TYR A 78 -17.01 2.22 -11.14
N TRP A 79 -15.90 2.24 -10.44
CA TRP A 79 -14.85 1.24 -10.58
C TRP A 79 -14.51 0.60 -9.24
N LEU A 80 -14.25 -0.70 -9.28
CA LEU A 80 -13.60 -1.46 -8.21
C LEU A 80 -12.25 -1.99 -8.71
N ARG A 81 -11.29 -2.15 -7.81
CA ARG A 81 -10.18 -3.07 -8.04
C ARG A 81 -10.75 -4.49 -7.94
N ALA A 82 -10.29 -5.37 -8.78
CA ALA A 82 -10.63 -6.79 -8.79
C ALA A 82 -9.34 -7.61 -8.92
N ASP A 83 -8.43 -7.43 -7.97
CA ASP A 83 -7.08 -7.98 -8.08
C ASP A 83 -7.07 -9.49 -7.97
N PRO A 84 -6.28 -10.17 -8.83
CA PRO A 84 -6.18 -11.63 -8.84
C PRO A 84 -5.57 -12.12 -7.52
N VAL A 85 -6.22 -13.11 -6.92
CA VAL A 85 -5.77 -13.70 -5.66
C VAL A 85 -5.84 -15.22 -5.70
N HIS A 86 -5.08 -15.85 -4.80
CA HIS A 86 -5.18 -17.26 -4.49
C HIS A 86 -5.77 -17.45 -3.11
N LEU A 87 -6.95 -18.04 -3.03
CA LEU A 87 -7.57 -18.44 -1.77
C LEU A 87 -7.24 -19.89 -1.48
N HIS A 88 -6.72 -20.17 -0.28
CA HIS A 88 -6.38 -21.53 0.16
C HIS A 88 -6.76 -21.75 1.61
N VAL A 89 -7.00 -23.00 1.96
CA VAL A 89 -7.31 -23.36 3.34
C VAL A 89 -6.00 -23.57 4.11
N ASP A 90 -5.80 -22.79 5.16
CA ASP A 90 -4.74 -22.99 6.14
C ASP A 90 -5.36 -23.15 7.54
N ARG A 91 -5.06 -24.25 8.24
CA ARG A 91 -5.55 -24.57 9.59
C ARG A 91 -7.07 -24.40 9.76
N GLY A 92 -7.83 -24.70 8.71
CA GLY A 92 -9.29 -24.60 8.72
C GLY A 92 -9.84 -23.21 8.46
N GLN A 93 -9.02 -22.24 8.13
CA GLN A 93 -9.39 -20.88 7.74
C GLN A 93 -9.09 -20.64 6.26
N LEU A 94 -9.90 -19.83 5.60
CA LEU A 94 -9.67 -19.42 4.22
C LEU A 94 -8.77 -18.20 4.17
N VAL A 95 -7.53 -18.40 3.72
CA VAL A 95 -6.47 -17.38 3.71
C VAL A 95 -6.24 -16.86 2.30
N LEU A 96 -6.00 -15.56 2.17
CA LEU A 96 -5.73 -14.88 0.92
C LEU A 96 -4.23 -14.70 0.68
N ALA A 97 -3.74 -15.20 -0.46
CA ALA A 97 -2.43 -14.89 -1.00
C ALA A 97 -2.58 -13.93 -2.21
N ASP A 98 -1.88 -12.81 -2.17
CA ASP A 98 -1.85 -11.83 -3.27
C ASP A 98 -0.65 -12.07 -4.23
N SER A 99 -0.51 -11.21 -5.24
CA SER A 99 0.55 -11.30 -6.26
C SER A 99 1.99 -11.19 -5.72
N ARG A 100 2.18 -10.90 -4.43
CA ARG A 100 3.51 -11.02 -3.80
C ARG A 100 3.90 -12.47 -3.54
N ALA A 101 2.92 -13.36 -3.38
CA ALA A 101 3.13 -14.78 -3.15
C ALA A 101 3.20 -15.61 -4.45
N PHE A 102 2.71 -15.09 -5.57
CA PHE A 102 2.75 -15.77 -6.86
C PHE A 102 2.93 -14.79 -8.04
N LYS A 103 3.34 -15.30 -9.19
CA LYS A 103 3.46 -14.53 -10.42
C LYS A 103 2.35 -14.90 -11.39
N ILE A 104 1.86 -13.91 -12.12
CA ILE A 104 0.89 -14.07 -13.20
C ILE A 104 1.37 -13.28 -14.41
N THR A 105 1.19 -13.81 -15.60
CA THR A 105 1.53 -13.15 -16.86
C THR A 105 0.35 -12.33 -17.38
N GLN A 106 0.62 -11.38 -18.30
CA GLN A 106 -0.46 -10.61 -18.93
C GLN A 106 -1.38 -11.47 -19.78
N ASP A 107 -0.86 -12.51 -20.44
CA ASP A 107 -1.67 -13.47 -21.21
C ASP A 107 -2.65 -14.24 -20.32
N GLU A 108 -2.14 -14.78 -19.19
CA GLU A 108 -3.00 -15.43 -18.20
C GLU A 108 -4.10 -14.51 -17.69
N ALA A 109 -3.72 -13.28 -17.29
CA ALA A 109 -4.66 -12.26 -16.80
C ALA A 109 -5.73 -11.92 -17.84
N ASN A 110 -5.35 -11.74 -19.11
CA ASN A 110 -6.28 -11.46 -20.21
C ASN A 110 -7.24 -12.61 -20.46
N ARG A 111 -6.76 -13.85 -20.42
CA ARG A 111 -7.61 -15.04 -20.63
C ARG A 111 -8.59 -15.24 -19.49
N LEU A 112 -8.16 -15.07 -18.24
CA LEU A 112 -9.02 -15.17 -17.07
C LEU A 112 -10.10 -14.06 -17.05
N THR A 113 -9.72 -12.80 -17.31
CA THR A 113 -10.71 -11.71 -17.39
C THR A 113 -11.64 -11.83 -18.58
N HIS A 114 -11.19 -12.41 -19.69
CA HIS A 114 -12.07 -12.72 -20.83
C HIS A 114 -13.14 -13.76 -20.44
N ALA A 115 -12.78 -14.80 -19.72
CA ALA A 115 -13.73 -15.80 -19.24
C ALA A 115 -14.77 -15.17 -18.27
N LEU A 116 -14.32 -14.31 -17.36
CA LEU A 116 -15.22 -13.56 -16.48
C LEU A 116 -16.19 -12.68 -17.30
N ASN A 117 -15.68 -11.92 -18.27
CA ASN A 117 -16.53 -11.07 -19.11
C ASN A 117 -17.53 -11.88 -19.95
N SER A 118 -17.17 -13.08 -20.38
CA SER A 118 -18.10 -13.98 -21.10
C SER A 118 -19.21 -14.48 -20.19
N HIS A 119 -18.88 -14.80 -18.92
CA HIS A 119 -19.87 -15.27 -17.94
C HIS A 119 -20.81 -14.13 -17.50
N PHE A 120 -20.28 -12.95 -17.26
CA PHE A 120 -21.04 -11.78 -16.76
C PHE A 120 -21.56 -10.85 -17.88
N SER A 121 -21.65 -11.33 -19.14
CA SER A 121 -21.99 -10.50 -20.31
C SER A 121 -23.30 -9.69 -20.16
N ASP A 122 -24.28 -10.24 -19.45
CA ASP A 122 -25.63 -9.67 -19.32
C ASP A 122 -25.84 -8.92 -18.01
N THR A 123 -24.76 -8.72 -17.20
CA THR A 123 -24.87 -8.17 -15.84
C THR A 123 -24.38 -6.73 -15.71
N GLY A 124 -23.76 -6.16 -16.75
CA GLY A 124 -23.12 -4.84 -16.69
C GLY A 124 -21.75 -4.83 -15.98
N LEU A 125 -21.25 -6.00 -15.57
CA LEU A 125 -19.93 -6.15 -14.96
C LEU A 125 -18.87 -6.32 -16.05
N VAL A 126 -17.85 -5.43 -16.10
CA VAL A 126 -16.80 -5.51 -17.11
C VAL A 126 -15.42 -5.52 -16.45
N PHE A 127 -14.72 -6.64 -16.58
CA PHE A 127 -13.37 -6.84 -16.04
C PHE A 127 -12.30 -6.40 -17.05
N GLN A 128 -11.25 -5.73 -16.56
CA GLN A 128 -10.12 -5.27 -17.36
C GLN A 128 -8.80 -5.60 -16.64
N ALA A 129 -7.91 -6.37 -17.25
CA ALA A 129 -6.56 -6.65 -16.78
C ALA A 129 -5.57 -5.65 -17.41
N ARG A 130 -5.45 -4.44 -16.87
CA ARG A 130 -4.50 -3.42 -17.37
C ARG A 130 -3.06 -3.73 -17.02
N HIS A 131 -2.85 -4.51 -15.97
CA HIS A 131 -1.58 -5.06 -15.55
C HIS A 131 -1.82 -6.50 -15.08
N PRO A 132 -0.85 -7.42 -15.16
CA PRO A 132 -1.06 -8.79 -14.69
C PRO A 132 -1.67 -8.88 -13.29
N GLU A 133 -1.17 -8.07 -12.38
CA GLU A 133 -1.51 -8.09 -10.96
C GLU A 133 -2.57 -7.04 -10.56
N ARG A 134 -3.03 -6.21 -11.49
CA ARG A 134 -4.01 -5.14 -11.23
C ARG A 134 -5.15 -5.22 -12.21
N TRP A 135 -6.25 -5.75 -11.73
CA TRP A 135 -7.48 -5.83 -12.50
C TRP A 135 -8.50 -4.83 -11.98
N TYR A 136 -9.40 -4.46 -12.87
CA TYR A 136 -10.42 -3.45 -12.64
C TYR A 136 -11.76 -4.00 -13.03
N LEU A 137 -12.79 -3.68 -12.25
CA LEU A 137 -14.18 -4.02 -12.53
C LEU A 137 -14.96 -2.71 -12.68
N ARG A 138 -15.50 -2.49 -13.89
CA ARG A 138 -16.43 -1.40 -14.17
C ARG A 138 -17.84 -1.85 -13.82
N LEU A 139 -18.59 -0.94 -13.21
CA LEU A 139 -19.99 -1.11 -12.89
C LEU A 139 -20.81 -0.01 -13.55
N ASP A 140 -21.97 -0.37 -14.07
CA ASP A 140 -22.93 0.60 -14.63
C ASP A 140 -23.62 1.39 -13.52
N GLU A 141 -23.82 0.80 -12.34
CA GLU A 141 -24.44 1.42 -11.18
C GLU A 141 -23.50 1.52 -9.96
N THR A 142 -23.80 2.43 -9.05
CA THR A 142 -23.06 2.57 -7.80
C THR A 142 -23.60 1.61 -6.74
N PRO A 143 -22.84 0.61 -6.31
CA PRO A 143 -23.31 -0.36 -5.33
C PRO A 143 -23.34 0.25 -3.92
N GLN A 144 -24.22 -0.26 -3.05
CA GLN A 144 -24.22 0.01 -1.61
C GLN A 144 -23.28 -0.99 -0.92
N LEU A 145 -21.97 -0.83 -1.17
CA LEU A 145 -20.92 -1.76 -0.81
C LEU A 145 -19.76 -1.05 -0.12
N GLN A 146 -19.30 -1.63 0.97
CA GLN A 146 -18.04 -1.24 1.63
C GLN A 146 -17.06 -2.40 1.51
N THR A 147 -15.85 -2.09 1.09
CA THR A 147 -14.80 -3.09 0.87
C THR A 147 -13.58 -2.83 1.74
N ARG A 148 -12.72 -3.83 1.87
CA ARG A 148 -11.46 -3.73 2.59
C ARG A 148 -10.28 -3.79 1.61
N ALA A 149 -9.24 -3.01 1.88
CA ALA A 149 -8.05 -3.01 1.04
C ALA A 149 -7.42 -4.41 0.97
N LEU A 150 -6.93 -4.78 -0.22
CA LEU A 150 -6.25 -6.07 -0.42
C LEU A 150 -5.14 -6.31 0.61
N ALA A 151 -4.43 -5.25 0.98
CA ALA A 151 -3.36 -5.32 1.97
C ALA A 151 -3.83 -5.68 3.39
N GLU A 152 -5.06 -5.37 3.76
CA GLU A 152 -5.64 -5.76 5.05
C GLU A 152 -5.98 -7.26 5.06
N ALA A 153 -6.49 -7.78 3.95
CA ALA A 153 -6.95 -9.15 3.83
C ALA A 153 -5.82 -10.16 3.56
N ALA A 154 -4.76 -9.74 2.85
CA ALA A 154 -3.67 -10.64 2.47
C ALA A 154 -2.93 -11.22 3.68
N GLY A 155 -2.76 -12.55 3.69
CA GLY A 155 -2.14 -13.30 4.79
C GLY A 155 -3.08 -13.55 5.99
N ASN A 156 -4.35 -13.12 5.92
CA ASN A 156 -5.33 -13.28 6.98
C ASN A 156 -6.53 -14.14 6.54
N ASN A 157 -7.33 -14.60 7.51
CA ASN A 157 -8.64 -15.19 7.23
C ASN A 157 -9.56 -14.14 6.59
N ILE A 158 -10.12 -14.44 5.42
CA ILE A 158 -10.91 -13.48 4.65
C ILE A 158 -12.28 -13.17 5.23
N ASP A 159 -12.80 -13.99 6.13
CA ASP A 159 -14.19 -13.87 6.63
C ASP A 159 -14.49 -12.49 7.25
N GLU A 160 -13.48 -11.89 7.90
CA GLU A 160 -13.58 -10.57 8.54
C GLU A 160 -13.45 -9.39 7.55
N PHE A 161 -13.02 -9.67 6.32
CA PHE A 161 -12.71 -8.68 5.29
C PHE A 161 -13.66 -8.73 4.09
N LEU A 162 -14.63 -9.64 4.10
CA LEU A 162 -15.61 -9.77 3.01
C LEU A 162 -16.40 -8.46 2.82
N PRO A 163 -16.81 -8.16 1.59
CA PRO A 163 -17.61 -6.97 1.29
C PRO A 163 -18.86 -6.88 2.16
N ALA A 164 -19.12 -5.70 2.73
CA ALA A 164 -20.25 -5.40 3.60
C ALA A 164 -21.16 -4.33 3.00
N GLY A 165 -22.37 -4.17 3.53
CA GLY A 165 -23.35 -3.17 3.05
C GLY A 165 -24.66 -3.80 2.59
N ALA A 166 -25.58 -2.97 2.08
CA ALA A 166 -26.90 -3.45 1.67
C ALA A 166 -26.86 -4.47 0.54
N ASP A 167 -25.88 -4.33 -0.37
CA ASP A 167 -25.71 -5.23 -1.53
C ASP A 167 -24.76 -6.39 -1.25
N SER A 168 -24.32 -6.60 0.00
CA SER A 168 -23.32 -7.62 0.36
C SER A 168 -23.69 -9.03 -0.11
N ILE A 169 -24.95 -9.45 0.03
CA ILE A 169 -25.43 -10.78 -0.40
C ILE A 169 -25.26 -10.97 -1.90
N TYR A 170 -25.61 -9.97 -2.70
CA TYR A 170 -25.41 -10.00 -4.16
C TYR A 170 -23.92 -10.14 -4.49
N TRP A 171 -23.05 -9.34 -3.86
CA TRP A 171 -21.61 -9.35 -4.13
C TRP A 171 -20.92 -10.63 -3.65
N HIS A 172 -21.37 -11.23 -2.55
CA HIS A 172 -20.91 -12.57 -2.15
C HIS A 172 -21.29 -13.62 -3.22
N GLY A 173 -22.49 -13.50 -3.80
CA GLY A 173 -22.89 -14.32 -4.95
C GLY A 173 -21.96 -14.15 -6.15
N VAL A 174 -21.67 -12.91 -6.53
CA VAL A 174 -20.71 -12.58 -7.62
C VAL A 174 -19.32 -13.16 -7.34
N CYS A 175 -18.80 -13.02 -6.10
CA CYS A 175 -17.50 -13.59 -5.72
C CYS A 175 -17.50 -15.13 -5.86
N ASN A 176 -18.58 -15.81 -5.48
CA ASN A 176 -18.71 -17.26 -5.64
C ASN A 176 -18.76 -17.67 -7.13
N GLU A 177 -19.50 -16.94 -7.95
CA GLU A 177 -19.53 -17.19 -9.40
C GLU A 177 -18.16 -16.98 -10.05
N ILE A 178 -17.43 -15.93 -9.67
CA ILE A 178 -16.04 -15.70 -10.09
C ILE A 178 -15.17 -16.92 -9.75
N GLN A 179 -15.26 -17.43 -8.51
CA GLN A 179 -14.51 -18.61 -8.11
C GLN A 179 -14.87 -19.84 -8.95
N MET A 180 -16.16 -20.06 -9.24
CA MET A 180 -16.61 -21.16 -10.09
C MET A 180 -16.05 -21.08 -11.51
N VAL A 181 -16.07 -19.88 -12.12
CA VAL A 181 -15.53 -19.65 -13.47
C VAL A 181 -14.02 -19.89 -13.51
N LEU A 182 -13.30 -19.38 -12.50
CA LEU A 182 -11.85 -19.46 -12.47
C LEU A 182 -11.35 -20.87 -12.11
N HIS A 183 -12.07 -21.61 -11.26
CA HIS A 183 -11.65 -22.93 -10.76
C HIS A 183 -11.35 -23.94 -11.87
N HIS A 184 -12.21 -24.04 -12.88
CA HIS A 184 -12.05 -24.99 -13.99
C HIS A 184 -11.43 -24.36 -15.26
N HIS A 185 -10.80 -23.19 -15.13
CA HIS A 185 -10.22 -22.52 -16.28
C HIS A 185 -8.87 -23.15 -16.68
N ALA A 186 -8.65 -23.38 -17.97
CA ALA A 186 -7.44 -24.04 -18.50
C ALA A 186 -6.13 -23.36 -18.10
N VAL A 187 -6.13 -22.04 -17.82
CA VAL A 187 -4.97 -21.32 -17.26
C VAL A 187 -4.62 -21.89 -15.89
N ASN A 188 -5.61 -22.10 -15.03
CA ASN A 188 -5.39 -22.60 -13.68
C ASN A 188 -4.97 -24.07 -13.66
N GLU A 189 -5.54 -24.89 -14.54
CA GLU A 189 -5.08 -26.29 -14.74
C GLU A 189 -3.60 -26.33 -15.15
N ALA A 190 -3.18 -25.45 -16.07
CA ALA A 190 -1.79 -25.36 -16.50
C ALA A 190 -0.86 -24.86 -15.38
N ARG A 191 -1.34 -23.90 -14.55
CA ARG A 191 -0.60 -23.39 -13.39
C ARG A 191 -0.37 -24.48 -12.36
N GLU A 192 -1.41 -25.23 -12.00
CA GLU A 192 -1.34 -26.34 -11.04
C GLU A 192 -0.42 -27.45 -11.55
N ALA A 193 -0.52 -27.82 -12.83
CA ALA A 193 0.36 -28.80 -13.47
C ALA A 193 1.85 -28.36 -13.44
N SER A 194 2.11 -27.05 -13.37
CA SER A 194 3.45 -26.47 -13.27
C SER A 194 3.89 -26.17 -11.83
N GLY A 195 3.08 -26.54 -10.83
CA GLY A 195 3.36 -26.28 -9.41
C GLY A 195 3.16 -24.83 -8.98
N ASN A 196 2.46 -24.02 -9.79
CA ASN A 196 2.14 -22.65 -9.44
C ASN A 196 0.73 -22.56 -8.81
N PRO A 197 0.52 -21.68 -7.82
CA PRO A 197 -0.82 -21.47 -7.27
C PRO A 197 -1.81 -21.00 -8.33
N PRO A 198 -3.04 -21.55 -8.40
CA PRO A 198 -4.07 -21.06 -9.30
C PRO A 198 -4.56 -19.67 -8.87
N VAL A 199 -4.96 -18.85 -9.83
CA VAL A 199 -5.72 -17.60 -9.59
C VAL A 199 -7.19 -17.98 -9.50
N ASN A 200 -7.64 -18.38 -8.32
CA ASN A 200 -8.96 -18.95 -8.12
C ASN A 200 -10.03 -17.96 -7.65
N SER A 201 -9.66 -16.70 -7.42
CA SER A 201 -10.59 -15.64 -7.07
C SER A 201 -10.03 -14.26 -7.45
N VAL A 202 -10.86 -13.23 -7.26
CA VAL A 202 -10.43 -11.83 -7.25
C VAL A 202 -10.79 -11.19 -5.92
N TRP A 203 -10.01 -10.18 -5.51
CA TRP A 203 -10.34 -9.36 -4.35
C TRP A 203 -10.93 -8.03 -4.80
N LEU A 204 -12.20 -7.77 -4.42
CA LEU A 204 -12.91 -6.55 -4.76
C LEU A 204 -12.66 -5.47 -3.70
N TRP A 205 -12.15 -4.30 -4.11
CA TRP A 205 -11.82 -3.23 -3.16
C TRP A 205 -11.64 -1.85 -3.82
N GLY A 206 -11.57 -0.81 -3.00
CA GLY A 206 -11.19 0.53 -3.43
C GLY A 206 -12.19 1.19 -4.37
N GLY A 207 -13.48 0.95 -4.12
CA GLY A 207 -14.58 1.35 -4.98
C GLY A 207 -14.80 2.86 -5.04
N GLY A 208 -15.11 3.37 -6.24
CA GLY A 208 -15.52 4.75 -6.43
C GLY A 208 -15.41 5.26 -7.84
N ARG A 209 -15.86 6.51 -8.02
CA ARG A 209 -15.69 7.30 -9.24
C ARG A 209 -14.42 8.12 -9.14
N LEU A 210 -13.84 8.53 -10.27
CA LEU A 210 -12.61 9.33 -10.28
C LEU A 210 -12.80 10.62 -9.46
N PRO A 211 -12.05 10.81 -8.37
CA PRO A 211 -12.16 12.01 -7.55
C PRO A 211 -11.44 13.17 -8.20
N LYS A 212 -11.89 14.38 -7.88
CA LYS A 212 -11.12 15.59 -8.16
C LYS A 212 -10.16 15.84 -7.02
N ILE A 213 -8.86 15.86 -7.30
CA ILE A 213 -7.86 16.22 -6.31
C ILE A 213 -7.64 17.72 -6.36
N ALA A 214 -7.97 18.41 -5.26
CA ALA A 214 -7.76 19.83 -5.11
C ALA A 214 -6.36 20.11 -4.56
N GLY A 215 -5.52 20.79 -5.34
CA GLY A 215 -4.20 21.22 -4.90
C GLY A 215 -3.08 20.21 -5.15
N LYS A 216 -1.88 20.64 -4.76
CA LYS A 216 -0.62 19.91 -4.93
C LYS A 216 0.09 19.87 -3.57
N PRO A 217 -0.22 18.90 -2.70
CA PRO A 217 0.31 18.87 -1.33
C PRO A 217 1.81 18.62 -1.27
N PHE A 218 2.36 17.92 -2.27
CA PHE A 218 3.78 17.66 -2.39
C PHE A 218 4.34 18.25 -3.68
N ALA A 219 5.52 18.83 -3.60
CA ALA A 219 6.23 19.32 -4.77
C ALA A 219 6.64 18.16 -5.69
N HIS A 220 7.06 17.04 -5.09
CA HIS A 220 7.49 15.84 -5.80
C HIS A 220 7.24 14.59 -4.96
N VAL A 221 6.91 13.49 -5.62
CA VAL A 221 6.71 12.16 -5.03
C VAL A 221 7.78 11.22 -5.59
N TRP A 222 8.45 10.52 -4.67
CA TRP A 222 9.51 9.53 -4.96
C TRP A 222 9.02 8.18 -4.47
N ALA A 223 8.52 7.36 -5.37
CA ALA A 223 7.90 6.09 -5.01
C ALA A 223 7.99 5.06 -6.12
N ASN A 224 8.07 3.79 -5.74
CA ASN A 224 7.80 2.67 -6.63
C ASN A 224 6.36 2.16 -6.47
N GLU A 225 5.71 2.51 -5.37
CA GLU A 225 4.35 2.15 -5.05
C GLU A 225 3.34 2.79 -6.03
N HIS A 226 2.37 1.99 -6.49
CA HIS A 226 1.50 2.35 -7.61
C HIS A 226 0.48 3.44 -7.26
N LEU A 227 -0.14 3.38 -6.08
CA LEU A 227 -1.15 4.36 -5.67
C LEU A 227 -0.54 5.76 -5.49
N ALA A 228 0.66 5.83 -4.91
CA ALA A 228 1.37 7.10 -4.77
C ALA A 228 1.68 7.73 -6.14
N LYS A 229 2.07 6.90 -7.12
CA LYS A 229 2.23 7.35 -8.51
C LYS A 229 0.91 7.87 -9.09
N SER A 230 -0.18 7.17 -8.86
CA SER A 230 -1.51 7.57 -9.32
C SER A 230 -1.93 8.93 -8.75
N LEU A 231 -1.74 9.12 -7.44
CA LEU A 231 -2.06 10.37 -6.75
C LEU A 231 -1.14 11.53 -7.16
N ALA A 232 0.15 11.26 -7.36
CA ALA A 232 1.07 12.26 -7.88
C ALA A 232 0.63 12.77 -9.27
N LEU A 233 0.30 11.86 -10.19
CA LEU A 233 -0.22 12.20 -11.51
C LEU A 233 -1.52 13.00 -11.42
N ALA A 234 -2.47 12.55 -10.61
CA ALA A 234 -3.78 13.19 -10.47
C ALA A 234 -3.70 14.59 -9.83
N SER A 235 -2.72 14.84 -8.93
CA SER A 235 -2.49 16.14 -8.28
C SER A 235 -1.57 17.08 -9.04
N GLY A 236 -0.93 16.61 -10.13
CA GLY A 236 0.10 17.36 -10.85
C GLY A 236 1.41 17.51 -10.08
N ALA A 237 1.66 16.69 -9.08
CA ALA A 237 2.95 16.64 -8.39
C ALA A 237 4.05 16.07 -9.33
N GLY A 238 5.30 16.49 -9.11
CA GLY A 238 6.42 15.82 -9.76
C GLY A 238 6.47 14.35 -9.35
N LEU A 239 6.90 13.48 -10.25
CA LEU A 239 6.97 12.04 -9.99
C LEU A 239 8.29 11.47 -10.48
N SER A 240 8.94 10.69 -9.64
CA SER A 240 10.13 9.89 -9.99
C SER A 240 10.12 8.56 -9.26
N SER A 241 10.80 7.58 -9.83
CA SER A 241 11.07 6.32 -9.14
C SER A 241 11.92 6.57 -7.90
N LEU A 242 11.73 5.75 -6.87
CA LEU A 242 12.50 5.80 -5.64
C LEU A 242 13.99 5.57 -5.94
N PRO A 243 14.90 6.50 -5.58
CA PRO A 243 16.35 6.28 -5.68
C PRO A 243 16.82 5.15 -4.77
N LYS A 244 17.97 4.56 -5.08
CA LYS A 244 18.53 3.43 -4.31
C LYS A 244 18.82 3.78 -2.84
N ASN A 245 19.18 5.02 -2.56
CA ASN A 245 19.51 5.51 -1.23
C ASN A 245 19.31 7.02 -1.12
N ALA A 246 19.38 7.54 0.10
CA ALA A 246 19.22 8.97 0.38
C ALA A 246 20.32 9.84 -0.24
N GLN A 247 21.56 9.34 -0.38
CA GLN A 247 22.62 10.12 -1.05
C GLN A 247 22.29 10.36 -2.52
N ALA A 248 21.83 9.32 -3.24
CA ALA A 248 21.38 9.46 -4.62
C ALA A 248 20.14 10.35 -4.74
N TRP A 249 19.28 10.37 -3.74
CA TRP A 249 18.14 11.29 -3.65
C TRP A 249 18.60 12.72 -3.42
N LEU A 250 19.44 12.98 -2.41
CA LEU A 250 19.98 14.31 -2.07
C LEU A 250 20.80 14.93 -3.21
N ALA A 251 21.48 14.13 -4.01
CA ALA A 251 22.27 14.59 -5.14
C ALA A 251 21.45 15.12 -6.33
N GLN A 252 20.13 14.92 -6.32
CA GLN A 252 19.26 15.42 -7.39
C GLN A 252 18.87 16.88 -7.15
N SER A 253 18.52 17.60 -8.24
CA SER A 253 17.98 18.95 -8.11
C SER A 253 16.53 18.87 -7.62
N HIS A 254 16.27 19.49 -6.49
CA HIS A 254 14.93 19.49 -5.88
C HIS A 254 14.21 20.82 -6.09
N ALA A 255 12.96 20.74 -6.54
CA ALA A 255 12.07 21.90 -6.53
C ALA A 255 11.79 22.34 -5.08
N PRO A 256 11.55 23.65 -4.82
CA PRO A 256 11.14 24.10 -3.50
C PRO A 256 9.84 23.41 -3.04
N GLY A 257 9.76 23.06 -1.75
CA GLY A 257 8.56 22.46 -1.16
C GLY A 257 8.83 21.17 -0.39
N VAL A 258 7.75 20.45 -0.15
CA VAL A 258 7.79 19.15 0.56
C VAL A 258 7.90 18.02 -0.46
N HIS A 259 8.88 17.16 -0.28
CA HIS A 259 9.08 15.96 -1.07
C HIS A 259 8.58 14.74 -0.30
N LEU A 260 7.64 14.01 -0.87
CA LEU A 260 7.18 12.72 -0.32
C LEU A 260 8.09 11.61 -0.85
N VAL A 261 8.69 10.85 0.06
CA VAL A 261 9.52 9.67 -0.23
C VAL A 261 8.88 8.46 0.43
N ILE A 262 8.54 7.43 -0.35
CA ILE A 262 7.88 6.23 0.19
C ILE A 262 8.85 5.06 0.20
N LEU A 263 9.14 4.57 1.40
CA LEU A 263 10.02 3.41 1.64
C LEU A 263 9.16 2.21 2.05
N ASP A 264 8.71 1.43 1.08
CA ASP A 264 7.72 0.35 1.27
C ASP A 264 8.34 -1.04 1.48
N SER A 265 9.67 -1.14 1.58
CA SER A 265 10.38 -2.43 1.72
C SER A 265 10.00 -3.23 2.97
N LEU A 266 9.57 -2.57 4.06
CA LEU A 266 9.15 -3.22 5.30
C LEU A 266 7.72 -3.75 5.23
N ARG A 267 6.87 -3.19 4.35
CA ARG A 267 5.43 -3.45 4.32
C ARG A 267 5.10 -4.93 4.14
N GLY A 268 5.70 -5.56 3.14
CA GLY A 268 5.43 -6.97 2.83
C GLY A 268 5.85 -7.89 3.97
N ALA A 269 7.04 -7.69 4.52
CA ALA A 269 7.55 -8.48 5.64
C ALA A 269 6.68 -8.31 6.90
N ALA A 270 6.26 -7.09 7.22
CA ALA A 270 5.36 -6.82 8.34
C ALA A 270 3.97 -7.47 8.14
N GLN A 271 3.44 -7.44 6.93
CA GLN A 271 2.14 -8.00 6.58
C GLN A 271 2.10 -9.54 6.68
N TYR A 272 3.14 -10.21 6.16
CA TYR A 272 3.24 -11.67 6.19
C TYR A 272 3.94 -12.20 7.46
N ARG A 273 4.21 -11.32 8.43
CA ARG A 273 4.89 -11.65 9.70
C ARG A 273 6.24 -12.33 9.50
N ASP A 274 6.97 -11.95 8.46
CA ASP A 274 8.32 -12.38 8.15
C ASP A 274 9.33 -11.50 8.89
N MET A 275 9.63 -11.88 10.14
CA MET A 275 10.51 -11.10 11.03
C MET A 275 11.94 -11.05 10.50
N GLU A 276 12.45 -12.13 9.95
CA GLU A 276 13.83 -12.20 9.46
C GLU A 276 14.04 -11.19 8.33
N ARG A 277 13.14 -11.20 7.35
CA ARG A 277 13.16 -10.26 6.24
C ARG A 277 12.92 -8.82 6.69
N TRP A 278 12.05 -8.61 7.68
CA TRP A 278 11.83 -7.27 8.25
C TRP A 278 13.11 -6.74 8.91
N LEU A 279 13.83 -7.57 9.69
CA LEU A 279 15.10 -7.22 10.33
C LEU A 279 16.21 -6.91 9.32
N GLU A 280 16.28 -7.63 8.23
CA GLU A 280 17.22 -7.34 7.14
C GLU A 280 16.91 -5.99 6.49
N ASN A 281 15.66 -5.77 6.10
CA ASN A 281 15.22 -4.56 5.42
C ASN A 281 15.39 -3.31 6.29
N ILE A 282 15.11 -3.36 7.60
CA ILE A 282 15.27 -2.18 8.46
C ILE A 282 16.74 -1.80 8.67
N LYS A 283 17.66 -2.78 8.71
CA LYS A 283 19.10 -2.52 8.75
C LYS A 283 19.58 -1.88 7.45
N GLU A 284 19.04 -2.31 6.31
CA GLU A 284 19.31 -1.68 5.02
C GLU A 284 18.81 -0.24 5.00
N LEU A 285 17.59 0.03 5.51
CA LEU A 285 17.06 1.39 5.63
C LEU A 285 17.90 2.26 6.55
N GLU A 286 18.43 1.73 7.65
CA GLU A 286 19.35 2.45 8.52
C GLU A 286 20.58 2.94 7.75
N ALA A 287 21.23 2.05 7.03
CA ALA A 287 22.45 2.39 6.30
C ALA A 287 22.20 3.28 5.08
N CYS A 288 21.12 2.97 4.32
CA CYS A 288 20.87 3.62 3.04
C CYS A 288 20.05 4.91 3.13
N TRP A 289 19.24 5.07 4.19
CA TRP A 289 18.32 6.20 4.31
C TRP A 289 18.48 6.97 5.62
N PHE A 290 18.36 6.33 6.79
CA PHE A 290 18.32 7.07 8.05
C PHE A 290 19.64 7.75 8.40
N ALA A 291 20.76 7.05 8.29
CA ALA A 291 22.07 7.62 8.58
C ALA A 291 22.45 8.77 7.63
N PRO A 292 22.28 8.68 6.30
CA PRO A 292 22.53 9.80 5.41
C PRO A 292 21.59 10.99 5.60
N LEU A 293 20.30 10.75 5.91
CA LEU A 293 19.34 11.83 6.17
C LEU A 293 19.61 12.55 7.49
N LEU A 294 20.03 11.81 8.54
CA LEU A 294 20.50 12.43 9.79
C LEU A 294 21.71 13.31 9.54
N SER A 295 22.68 12.84 8.74
CA SER A 295 23.83 13.65 8.33
C SER A 295 23.42 14.90 7.55
N ALA A 296 22.49 14.80 6.60
CA ALA A 296 21.98 15.93 5.84
C ALA A 296 21.31 16.99 6.72
N LEU A 297 20.54 16.57 7.74
CA LEU A 297 19.98 17.48 8.74
C LEU A 297 21.08 18.19 9.55
N GLN A 298 22.13 17.46 9.97
CA GLN A 298 23.25 18.02 10.73
C GLN A 298 24.02 19.08 9.94
N HIS A 299 24.24 18.85 8.65
CA HIS A 299 24.96 19.79 7.78
C HIS A 299 24.07 20.93 7.26
N GLY A 300 22.73 20.79 7.36
CA GLY A 300 21.77 21.80 6.90
C GLY A 300 21.37 21.67 5.44
N ASP A 301 21.70 20.55 4.77
CA ASP A 301 21.27 20.22 3.41
C ASP A 301 19.77 19.90 3.38
N LEU A 302 19.23 19.45 4.51
CA LEU A 302 17.82 19.21 4.77
C LEU A 302 17.34 20.11 5.92
N GLU A 303 16.23 20.83 5.73
CA GLU A 303 15.65 21.72 6.73
C GLU A 303 14.82 20.97 7.75
N GLU A 304 13.99 20.04 7.26
CA GLU A 304 13.05 19.29 8.06
C GLU A 304 12.84 17.89 7.47
N LEU A 305 12.82 16.91 8.35
CA LEU A 305 12.47 15.52 8.04
C LEU A 305 11.23 15.14 8.85
N ILE A 306 10.20 14.67 8.17
CA ILE A 306 9.02 14.07 8.79
C ILE A 306 9.07 12.56 8.49
N ILE A 307 8.91 11.72 9.51
CA ILE A 307 8.83 10.28 9.37
C ILE A 307 7.44 9.85 9.81
N SER A 308 6.66 9.22 8.91
CA SER A 308 5.32 8.73 9.21
C SER A 308 5.21 7.23 9.02
N SER A 309 4.56 6.55 9.97
CA SER A 309 4.25 5.12 9.90
C SER A 309 3.05 4.79 10.79
N GLY A 310 2.04 4.16 10.22
CA GLY A 310 0.83 3.79 10.96
C GLY A 310 0.14 4.99 11.61
N SER A 311 0.12 5.02 12.95
CA SER A 311 -0.46 6.10 13.75
C SER A 311 0.53 7.21 14.11
N TRP A 312 1.82 7.03 13.84
CA TRP A 312 2.87 7.94 14.26
C TRP A 312 3.35 8.88 13.16
N SER A 313 3.64 10.11 13.55
CA SER A 313 4.38 11.08 12.75
C SER A 313 5.42 11.79 13.62
N PHE A 314 6.65 11.86 13.14
CA PHE A 314 7.82 12.41 13.81
C PHE A 314 8.42 13.51 12.97
N ALA A 315 8.36 14.77 13.42
CA ALA A 315 8.96 15.90 12.75
C ALA A 315 10.26 16.29 13.44
N VAL A 316 11.36 16.33 12.71
CA VAL A 316 12.69 16.69 13.22
C VAL A 316 13.37 17.69 12.30
N SER A 317 13.91 18.75 12.87
CA SER A 317 14.71 19.77 12.22
C SER A 317 16.14 19.77 12.75
N ARG A 318 17.03 20.56 12.10
CA ARG A 318 18.40 20.71 12.57
C ARG A 318 18.47 21.20 14.02
N SER A 319 17.59 22.12 14.43
CA SER A 319 17.56 22.64 15.80
C SER A 319 17.15 21.59 16.82
N ASP A 320 16.32 20.64 16.43
CA ASP A 320 15.87 19.57 17.31
C ASP A 320 16.99 18.59 17.68
N LEU A 321 18.01 18.47 16.84
CA LEU A 321 19.15 17.58 17.09
C LEU A 321 19.96 17.99 18.34
N TRP A 322 19.86 19.24 18.79
CA TRP A 322 20.49 19.73 20.03
C TRP A 322 19.76 19.28 21.30
N LYS A 323 18.58 18.68 21.23
CA LYS A 323 17.83 18.16 22.40
C LYS A 323 18.47 16.87 22.95
N LEU A 324 19.75 16.95 23.37
CA LEU A 324 20.55 15.78 23.76
C LEU A 324 20.02 15.04 25.00
N TRP A 325 19.17 15.67 25.79
CA TRP A 325 18.51 15.07 26.96
C TRP A 325 17.37 14.11 26.61
N ARG A 326 16.85 14.15 25.36
CA ARG A 326 15.84 13.20 24.90
C ARG A 326 16.49 11.85 24.57
N ARG A 327 16.06 10.80 25.25
CA ARG A 327 16.54 9.43 25.00
C ARG A 327 15.59 8.70 24.03
N GLY A 328 16.14 7.87 23.15
CA GLY A 328 15.34 7.01 22.28
C GLY A 328 14.61 5.92 23.08
N LYS A 329 13.37 5.68 22.70
CA LYS A 329 12.60 4.50 23.15
C LYS A 329 12.94 3.32 22.25
N ALA A 330 12.62 2.11 22.68
CA ALA A 330 12.68 0.94 21.80
C ALA A 330 11.63 1.05 20.68
N LEU A 331 11.90 0.48 19.50
CA LEU A 331 10.92 0.51 18.40
C LEU A 331 9.61 -0.20 18.78
N ALA A 332 9.70 -1.24 19.61
CA ALA A 332 8.55 -1.95 20.14
C ALA A 332 7.59 -1.04 20.94
N ASP A 333 8.11 0.00 21.63
CA ASP A 333 7.28 0.94 22.40
C ASP A 333 6.33 1.76 21.51
N TYR A 334 6.71 1.97 20.24
CA TYR A 334 5.88 2.67 19.27
C TYR A 334 4.82 1.76 18.62
N ALA A 335 5.04 0.44 18.62
CA ALA A 335 4.13 -0.52 18.00
C ALA A 335 2.78 -0.61 18.74
N TYR A 336 2.76 -0.39 20.05
CA TYR A 336 1.59 -0.55 20.91
C TYR A 336 0.92 0.76 21.34
N GLY A 337 1.47 1.91 20.91
CA GLY A 337 0.88 3.22 21.20
C GLY A 337 0.63 3.42 22.70
N THR A 338 1.66 3.37 23.54
CA THR A 338 1.52 3.78 24.94
C THR A 338 1.20 5.26 24.97
N SER A 339 -0.08 5.59 25.21
CA SER A 339 -0.49 6.91 25.64
C SER A 339 0.13 7.15 27.03
N ASP A 340 1.11 8.04 27.13
CA ASP A 340 1.45 8.70 28.38
C ASP A 340 0.52 9.85 28.61
#